data_852bee02d39dbeeca780447e6bd96f1b
#
_entry.id   852bee02d39dbeeca780447e6bd96f1b
#
_cell.length_a   1.000
_cell.length_b   1.000
_cell.length_c   1.000
_cell.angle_alpha   90.00
_cell.angle_beta   90.00
_cell.angle_gamma   90.00
#
_symmetry.space_group_name_H-M   'P 1'
#
loop_
_entity.id
_entity.type
_entity.pdbx_description
1 polymer ?
#
loop_
_entity_poly.entity_id
_entity_poly.type
_entity_poly.pdbx_seq_one_letter_code
_entity_poly.pdbx_strand_id
1 'polypeptide(L)'
;MTIKAKAAIIGPGNIGTDLLMKCQRSEFIEATWMVGIEESAGIQRAREFGLKTSTEGVDGLVAGFDESPVDFVFDATSAYVHAENSRKVTALGATMIDLTPAAIGPFCIPPVNLDSLLDIGPAQNVNMVTCGGQATIPMVHAVSRVQSVSYAEIVATVASKSVGMGLSLIHISEPTRPIR
;
A
#
# COMPACT_ATOMS: atom_id res chain seq x y z
N MET A 1 19.96 -13.52 -14.08
CA MET A 1 18.88 -13.56 -13.07
C MET A 1 18.65 -12.14 -12.62
N THR A 2 17.45 -11.63 -12.76
CA THR A 2 17.09 -10.29 -12.23
C THR A 2 16.99 -10.40 -10.71
N ILE A 3 17.71 -9.53 -9.99
CA ILE A 3 17.59 -9.46 -8.54
C ILE A 3 16.21 -8.84 -8.24
N LYS A 4 15.36 -9.57 -7.53
CA LYS A 4 14.06 -9.05 -7.10
C LYS A 4 14.24 -8.14 -5.89
N ALA A 5 13.50 -7.05 -5.85
CA ALA A 5 13.40 -6.23 -4.65
C ALA A 5 12.65 -6.99 -3.54
N LYS A 6 13.16 -6.93 -2.33
CA LYS A 6 12.55 -7.61 -1.17
C LYS A 6 11.49 -6.73 -0.53
N ALA A 7 10.38 -7.33 -0.16
CA ALA A 7 9.27 -6.62 0.44
C ALA A 7 8.76 -7.29 1.73
N ALA A 8 8.30 -6.46 2.66
CA ALA A 8 7.49 -6.88 3.79
C ALA A 8 6.04 -6.39 3.61
N ILE A 9 5.11 -7.11 4.23
CA ILE A 9 3.69 -6.75 4.26
C ILE A 9 3.27 -6.64 5.73
N ILE A 10 2.77 -5.47 6.13
CA ILE A 10 2.15 -5.24 7.44
C ILE A 10 0.64 -5.29 7.25
N GLY A 11 -0.05 -6.14 8.02
CA GLY A 11 -1.49 -6.34 7.96
C GLY A 11 -1.88 -7.56 7.12
N PRO A 12 -2.03 -8.74 7.77
CA PRO A 12 -2.36 -10.01 7.11
C PRO A 12 -3.87 -10.19 6.84
N GLY A 13 -4.57 -9.08 6.60
CA GLY A 13 -5.97 -9.06 6.20
C GLY A 13 -6.19 -9.42 4.73
N ASN A 14 -7.39 -9.14 4.22
CA ASN A 14 -7.74 -9.45 2.82
C ASN A 14 -6.81 -8.77 1.82
N ILE A 15 -6.50 -7.48 2.03
CA ILE A 15 -5.63 -6.69 1.13
C ILE A 15 -4.19 -7.22 1.19
N GLY A 16 -3.63 -7.39 2.39
CA GLY A 16 -2.27 -7.90 2.53
C GLY A 16 -2.10 -9.31 2.02
N THR A 17 -3.09 -10.18 2.20
CA THR A 17 -3.06 -11.55 1.66
C THR A 17 -3.16 -11.56 0.13
N ASP A 18 -4.01 -10.72 -0.47
CA ASP A 18 -4.08 -10.58 -1.93
C ASP A 18 -2.76 -10.04 -2.50
N LEU A 19 -2.16 -9.06 -1.82
CA LEU A 19 -0.84 -8.53 -2.19
C LEU A 19 0.25 -9.62 -2.12
N LEU A 20 0.26 -10.45 -1.07
CA LEU A 20 1.15 -11.59 -0.97
C LEU A 20 1.04 -12.50 -2.21
N MET A 21 -0.21 -12.84 -2.61
CA MET A 21 -0.44 -13.67 -3.79
C MET A 21 0.07 -13.03 -5.08
N LYS A 22 0.03 -11.71 -5.17
CA LYS A 22 0.58 -10.95 -6.30
C LYS A 22 2.11 -10.93 -6.28
N CYS A 23 2.72 -10.72 -5.13
CA CYS A 23 4.18 -10.78 -4.97
C CYS A 23 4.75 -12.16 -5.36
N GLN A 24 4.04 -13.25 -5.05
CA GLN A 24 4.47 -14.61 -5.43
C GLN A 24 4.58 -14.81 -6.96
N ARG A 25 3.82 -14.05 -7.74
CA ARG A 25 3.83 -14.10 -9.22
C ARG A 25 4.69 -13.01 -9.85
N SER A 26 5.21 -12.08 -9.05
CA SER A 26 5.99 -10.95 -9.55
C SER A 26 7.38 -11.40 -10.00
N GLU A 27 7.85 -10.86 -11.10
CA GLU A 27 9.23 -11.00 -11.56
C GLU A 27 10.17 -9.96 -10.93
N PHE A 28 9.61 -8.93 -10.28
CA PHE A 28 10.33 -7.76 -9.77
C PHE A 28 10.40 -7.70 -8.24
N ILE A 29 9.40 -8.23 -7.55
CA ILE A 29 9.27 -8.15 -6.08
C ILE A 29 9.14 -9.55 -5.50
N GLU A 30 9.84 -9.78 -4.38
CA GLU A 30 9.72 -10.96 -3.54
C GLU A 30 9.26 -10.55 -2.16
N ALA A 31 8.10 -11.05 -1.71
CA ALA A 31 7.68 -10.89 -0.33
C ALA A 31 8.47 -11.86 0.56
N THR A 32 9.16 -11.33 1.57
CA THR A 32 9.97 -12.10 2.51
C THR A 32 9.42 -12.07 3.94
N TRP A 33 8.57 -11.09 4.25
CA TRP A 33 7.93 -10.92 5.54
C TRP A 33 6.43 -10.66 5.42
N MET A 34 5.69 -11.21 6.38
CA MET A 34 4.32 -10.78 6.68
C MET A 34 4.16 -10.66 8.20
N VAL A 35 3.73 -9.48 8.66
CA VAL A 35 3.54 -9.22 10.08
C VAL A 35 2.12 -8.76 10.39
N GLY A 36 1.61 -9.20 11.52
CA GLY A 36 0.30 -8.84 12.06
C GLY A 36 0.38 -8.64 13.56
N ILE A 37 -0.74 -8.36 14.20
CA ILE A 37 -0.83 -8.18 15.65
C ILE A 37 -1.37 -9.42 16.37
N GLU A 38 -1.78 -10.41 15.62
CA GLU A 38 -2.33 -11.66 16.13
C GLU A 38 -2.17 -12.78 15.08
N GLU A 39 -2.35 -14.02 15.52
CA GLU A 39 -2.37 -15.16 14.62
C GLU A 39 -3.63 -15.11 13.74
N SER A 40 -3.47 -15.32 12.45
CA SER A 40 -4.53 -15.20 11.46
C SER A 40 -4.32 -16.15 10.28
N ALA A 41 -5.37 -16.37 9.48
CA ALA A 41 -5.28 -17.14 8.25
C ALA A 41 -4.25 -16.54 7.26
N GLY A 42 -4.07 -15.20 7.25
CA GLY A 42 -3.07 -14.54 6.44
C GLY A 42 -1.64 -14.84 6.89
N ILE A 43 -1.39 -14.84 8.20
CA ILE A 43 -0.09 -15.24 8.79
C ILE A 43 0.22 -16.71 8.48
N GLN A 44 -0.75 -17.61 8.65
CA GLN A 44 -0.59 -19.02 8.34
C GLN A 44 -0.23 -19.23 6.87
N ARG A 45 -0.94 -18.57 5.97
CA ARG A 45 -0.66 -18.63 4.54
C ARG A 45 0.73 -18.10 4.20
N ALA A 46 1.17 -17.03 4.85
CA ALA A 46 2.52 -16.51 4.65
C ALA A 46 3.59 -17.52 5.05
N ARG A 47 3.39 -18.25 6.14
CA ARG A 47 4.29 -19.36 6.55
C ARG A 47 4.32 -20.49 5.53
N GLU A 48 3.17 -20.86 4.96
CA GLU A 48 3.10 -21.89 3.91
C GLU A 48 3.91 -21.50 2.67
N PHE A 49 4.03 -20.21 2.37
CA PHE A 49 4.90 -19.69 1.32
C PHE A 49 6.35 -19.48 1.76
N GLY A 50 6.71 -19.81 3.00
CA GLY A 50 8.07 -19.71 3.51
C GLY A 50 8.49 -18.30 3.95
N LEU A 51 7.56 -17.37 4.13
CA LEU A 51 7.87 -16.04 4.61
C LEU A 51 8.22 -16.07 6.11
N LYS A 52 9.07 -15.14 6.54
CA LYS A 52 9.20 -14.79 7.95
C LYS A 52 7.91 -14.13 8.42
N THR A 53 7.45 -14.48 9.61
CA THR A 53 6.21 -13.92 10.16
C THR A 53 6.39 -13.49 11.61
N SER A 54 5.64 -12.46 12.02
CA SER A 54 5.52 -12.06 13.42
C SER A 54 4.09 -11.65 13.75
N THR A 55 3.69 -11.82 14.99
CA THR A 55 2.43 -11.32 15.56
C THR A 55 2.62 -10.08 16.46
N GLU A 56 3.82 -9.49 16.43
CA GLU A 56 4.15 -8.28 17.17
C GLU A 56 4.03 -7.00 16.33
N GLY A 57 3.29 -7.07 15.23
CA GLY A 57 3.13 -5.94 14.30
C GLY A 57 4.45 -5.48 13.70
N VAL A 58 4.58 -4.17 13.50
CA VAL A 58 5.80 -3.58 12.94
C VAL A 58 7.04 -3.83 13.81
N ASP A 59 6.88 -4.01 15.12
CA ASP A 59 8.01 -4.24 16.03
C ASP A 59 8.68 -5.59 15.75
N GLY A 60 7.92 -6.60 15.37
CA GLY A 60 8.48 -7.87 14.93
C GLY A 60 9.30 -7.77 13.64
N LEU A 61 8.90 -6.90 12.71
CA LEU A 61 9.70 -6.61 11.52
C LEU A 61 10.99 -5.87 11.90
N VAL A 62 10.89 -4.85 12.76
CA VAL A 62 12.05 -4.08 13.25
C VAL A 62 13.07 -4.99 13.92
N ALA A 63 12.62 -5.87 14.81
CA ALA A 63 13.49 -6.80 15.54
C ALA A 63 14.25 -7.78 14.64
N GLY A 64 13.65 -8.20 13.52
CA GLY A 64 14.26 -9.15 12.60
C GLY A 64 14.88 -8.53 11.34
N PHE A 65 14.89 -7.19 11.24
CA PHE A 65 15.29 -6.50 10.02
C PHE A 65 16.75 -6.73 9.62
N ASP A 66 17.68 -6.68 10.57
CA ASP A 66 19.10 -6.88 10.29
C ASP A 66 19.41 -8.26 9.72
N GLU A 67 18.64 -9.28 10.13
CA GLU A 67 18.80 -10.65 9.64
C GLU A 67 18.16 -10.83 8.24
N SER A 68 17.12 -10.06 7.95
CA SER A 68 16.38 -10.16 6.70
C SER A 68 15.87 -8.79 6.26
N PRO A 69 16.76 -7.92 5.76
CA PRO A 69 16.40 -6.58 5.34
C PRO A 69 15.48 -6.61 4.11
N VAL A 70 14.65 -5.58 3.99
CA VAL A 70 13.75 -5.38 2.84
C VAL A 70 13.92 -3.99 2.26
N ASP A 71 13.63 -3.85 0.97
CA ASP A 71 13.68 -2.57 0.25
C ASP A 71 12.39 -1.79 0.44
N PHE A 72 11.25 -2.51 0.48
CA PHE A 72 9.90 -1.94 0.55
C PHE A 72 9.10 -2.57 1.67
N VAL A 73 8.22 -1.77 2.27
CA VAL A 73 7.23 -2.26 3.23
C VAL A 73 5.84 -1.76 2.83
N PHE A 74 4.95 -2.68 2.54
CA PHE A 74 3.55 -2.38 2.26
C PHE A 74 2.76 -2.33 3.56
N ASP A 75 2.09 -1.22 3.84
CA ASP A 75 1.20 -1.10 4.99
C ASP A 75 -0.26 -1.26 4.57
N ALA A 76 -0.83 -2.41 4.87
CA ALA A 76 -2.23 -2.77 4.63
C ALA A 76 -3.05 -2.79 5.94
N THR A 77 -2.70 -1.97 6.91
CA THR A 77 -3.36 -1.88 8.22
C THR A 77 -4.45 -0.80 8.24
N SER A 78 -4.32 0.18 9.12
CA SER A 78 -5.27 1.28 9.26
C SER A 78 -4.57 2.63 9.37
N ALA A 79 -5.30 3.71 9.10
CA ALA A 79 -4.79 5.08 9.23
C ALA A 79 -4.29 5.39 10.65
N TYR A 80 -4.86 4.74 11.67
CA TYR A 80 -4.54 5.03 13.08
C TYR A 80 -3.12 4.61 13.47
N VAL A 81 -2.59 3.53 12.88
CA VAL A 81 -1.27 3.00 13.22
C VAL A 81 -0.21 3.31 12.17
N HIS A 82 -0.64 3.75 10.98
CA HIS A 82 0.26 3.96 9.85
C HIS A 82 1.39 4.94 10.15
N ALA A 83 1.13 6.06 10.82
CA ALA A 83 2.16 7.05 11.14
C ALA A 83 3.33 6.44 11.93
N GLU A 84 3.02 5.60 12.92
CA GLU A 84 4.03 4.92 13.72
C GLU A 84 4.73 3.82 12.93
N ASN A 85 4.00 3.04 12.14
CA ASN A 85 4.58 2.04 11.25
C ASN A 85 5.57 2.71 10.28
N SER A 86 5.14 3.81 9.64
CA SER A 86 5.98 4.56 8.70
C SER A 86 7.25 5.08 9.36
N ARG A 87 7.14 5.68 10.55
CA ARG A 87 8.29 6.18 11.29
C ARG A 87 9.32 5.10 11.59
N LYS A 88 8.87 3.92 12.04
CA LYS A 88 9.76 2.78 12.37
C LYS A 88 10.42 2.22 11.12
N VAL A 89 9.66 2.01 10.05
CA VAL A 89 10.16 1.43 8.79
C VAL A 89 11.16 2.35 8.08
N THR A 90 10.84 3.64 7.98
CA THR A 90 11.72 4.61 7.32
C THR A 90 13.02 4.82 8.09
N ALA A 91 13.00 4.67 9.42
CA ALA A 91 14.21 4.69 10.24
C ALA A 91 15.17 3.51 9.93
N LEU A 92 14.66 2.41 9.37
CA LEU A 92 15.46 1.27 8.91
C LEU A 92 16.01 1.45 7.49
N GLY A 93 15.66 2.55 6.81
CA GLY A 93 16.06 2.83 5.43
C GLY A 93 15.18 2.17 4.36
N ALA A 94 14.09 1.49 4.74
CA ALA A 94 13.15 0.92 3.79
C ALA A 94 12.09 1.95 3.36
N THR A 95 11.61 1.83 2.13
CA THR A 95 10.52 2.68 1.63
C THR A 95 9.16 2.12 2.04
N MET A 96 8.35 2.95 2.68
CA MET A 96 6.96 2.62 3.02
C MET A 96 6.03 2.86 1.84
N ILE A 97 5.22 1.88 1.50
CA ILE A 97 4.13 1.97 0.52
C ILE A 97 2.81 1.91 1.29
N ASP A 98 2.18 3.07 1.43
CA ASP A 98 0.96 3.25 2.22
C ASP A 98 -0.28 2.86 1.42
N LEU A 99 -0.96 1.79 1.84
CA LEU A 99 -2.26 1.35 1.32
C LEU A 99 -3.41 1.75 2.26
N THR A 100 -3.12 2.51 3.31
CA THR A 100 -4.11 2.98 4.28
C THR A 100 -4.67 4.35 3.88
N PRO A 101 -5.79 4.78 4.45
CA PRO A 101 -6.31 6.13 4.23
C PRO A 101 -5.63 7.20 5.10
N ALA A 102 -4.42 6.99 5.61
CA ALA A 102 -3.72 7.94 6.47
C ALA A 102 -3.30 9.23 5.75
N ALA A 103 -3.16 9.18 4.43
CA ALA A 103 -2.76 10.32 3.59
C ALA A 103 -1.41 10.94 3.99
N ILE A 104 -0.45 10.12 4.38
CA ILE A 104 0.91 10.52 4.75
C ILE A 104 1.83 10.33 3.53
N GLY A 105 2.70 11.31 3.29
CA GLY A 105 3.61 11.29 2.16
C GLY A 105 2.99 11.70 0.81
N PRO A 106 3.78 11.73 -0.26
CA PRO A 106 3.29 12.11 -1.58
C PRO A 106 2.30 11.07 -2.13
N PHE A 107 1.23 11.56 -2.73
CA PHE A 107 0.26 10.71 -3.42
C PHE A 107 0.87 10.14 -4.70
N CYS A 108 0.78 8.84 -4.86
CA CYS A 108 1.30 8.13 -6.03
C CYS A 108 0.20 7.36 -6.75
N ILE A 109 0.07 7.65 -8.02
CA ILE A 109 -0.66 6.83 -8.99
C ILE A 109 0.34 6.51 -10.09
N PRO A 110 0.96 5.32 -10.09
CA PRO A 110 2.15 5.05 -10.90
C PRO A 110 2.04 5.47 -12.37
N PRO A 111 0.96 5.15 -13.12
CA PRO A 111 0.87 5.55 -14.52
C PRO A 111 0.61 7.05 -14.74
N VAL A 112 0.46 7.84 -13.66
CA VAL A 112 0.16 9.27 -13.74
C VAL A 112 1.34 10.13 -13.31
N ASN A 113 1.96 9.82 -12.18
CA ASN A 113 2.93 10.70 -11.57
C ASN A 113 4.17 10.03 -10.93
N LEU A 114 4.39 8.73 -11.16
CA LEU A 114 5.54 8.04 -10.57
C LEU A 114 6.86 8.68 -11.02
N ASP A 115 7.01 9.00 -12.32
CA ASP A 115 8.23 9.60 -12.85
C ASP A 115 8.55 10.93 -12.16
N SER A 116 7.52 11.77 -11.95
CA SER A 116 7.70 13.05 -11.23
C SER A 116 8.10 12.86 -9.77
N LEU A 117 7.65 11.77 -9.12
CA LEU A 117 8.05 11.47 -7.75
C LEU A 117 9.49 10.97 -7.66
N LEU A 118 9.95 10.23 -8.65
CA LEU A 118 11.34 9.78 -8.73
C LEU A 118 12.29 10.95 -8.96
N ASP A 119 11.89 11.97 -9.71
CA ASP A 119 12.66 13.19 -9.95
C ASP A 119 12.85 14.05 -8.69
N ILE A 120 11.94 13.95 -7.72
CA ILE A 120 12.02 14.69 -6.43
C ILE A 120 13.01 14.01 -5.45
N GLY A 121 13.44 12.80 -5.77
CA GLY A 121 14.28 11.96 -4.92
C GLY A 121 13.50 10.88 -4.18
N PRO A 122 14.17 10.01 -3.42
CA PRO A 122 13.54 8.86 -2.78
C PRO A 122 12.51 9.33 -1.74
N ALA A 123 11.25 9.04 -1.98
CA ALA A 123 10.20 9.20 -0.99
C ALA A 123 10.32 8.06 0.05
N GLN A 124 10.43 8.43 1.31
CA GLN A 124 10.48 7.44 2.40
C GLN A 124 9.11 6.83 2.68
N ASN A 125 8.04 7.55 2.39
CA ASN A 125 6.65 7.07 2.45
C ASN A 125 5.90 7.53 1.20
N VAL A 126 5.26 6.60 0.50
CA VAL A 126 4.48 6.86 -0.71
C VAL A 126 3.05 6.42 -0.46
N ASN A 127 2.10 7.36 -0.56
CA ASN A 127 0.69 7.08 -0.36
C ASN A 127 0.01 6.64 -1.67
N MET A 128 -0.59 5.46 -1.66
CA MET A 128 -1.27 4.87 -2.83
C MET A 128 -2.70 5.36 -3.01
N VAL A 129 -3.08 6.46 -2.37
CA VAL A 129 -4.37 7.13 -2.50
C VAL A 129 -5.54 6.25 -2.02
N THR A 130 -6.25 5.63 -2.94
CA THR A 130 -7.34 4.67 -2.68
C THR A 130 -7.44 3.65 -3.80
N CYS A 131 -8.06 2.51 -3.53
CA CYS A 131 -8.31 1.49 -4.56
C CYS A 131 -9.12 2.05 -5.74
N GLY A 132 -10.13 2.87 -5.45
CA GLY A 132 -10.92 3.57 -6.48
C GLY A 132 -10.09 4.56 -7.28
N GLY A 133 -9.26 5.36 -6.61
CA GLY A 133 -8.35 6.32 -7.25
C GLY A 133 -7.34 5.62 -8.16
N GLN A 134 -6.72 4.54 -7.70
CA GLN A 134 -5.78 3.76 -8.52
C GLN A 134 -6.44 3.16 -9.78
N ALA A 135 -7.71 2.76 -9.68
CA ALA A 135 -8.42 2.17 -10.81
C ALA A 135 -8.92 3.21 -11.83
N THR A 136 -9.20 4.42 -11.42
CA THR A 136 -9.99 5.39 -12.22
C THR A 136 -9.22 6.62 -12.65
N ILE A 137 -8.34 7.17 -11.81
CA ILE A 137 -7.55 8.36 -12.16
C ILE A 137 -6.69 8.17 -13.41
N PRO A 138 -6.07 7.00 -13.67
CA PRO A 138 -5.36 6.75 -14.92
C PRO A 138 -6.22 6.94 -16.17
N MET A 139 -7.51 6.62 -16.10
CA MET A 139 -8.44 6.77 -17.22
C MET A 139 -8.69 8.26 -17.52
N VAL A 140 -8.95 9.05 -16.49
CA VAL A 140 -9.12 10.51 -16.62
C VAL A 140 -7.84 11.16 -17.13
N HIS A 141 -6.68 10.71 -16.59
CA HIS A 141 -5.39 11.20 -17.03
C HIS A 141 -5.13 10.92 -18.51
N ALA A 142 -5.43 9.70 -18.97
CA ALA A 142 -5.26 9.34 -20.37
C ALA A 142 -6.09 10.25 -21.31
N VAL A 143 -7.32 10.58 -20.92
CA VAL A 143 -8.16 11.52 -21.69
C VAL A 143 -7.58 12.94 -21.63
N SER A 144 -7.13 13.39 -20.46
CA SER A 144 -6.60 14.76 -20.28
C SER A 144 -5.31 15.00 -21.07
N ARG A 145 -4.59 13.97 -21.45
CA ARG A 145 -3.42 14.07 -22.34
C ARG A 145 -3.78 14.39 -23.80
N VAL A 146 -5.02 14.16 -24.19
CA VAL A 146 -5.48 14.36 -25.57
C VAL A 146 -6.34 15.63 -25.68
N GLN A 147 -7.12 15.92 -24.64
CA GLN A 147 -8.00 17.10 -24.62
C GLN A 147 -8.16 17.61 -23.18
N SER A 148 -8.50 18.90 -23.05
CA SER A 148 -8.80 19.50 -21.75
C SER A 148 -10.04 18.85 -21.13
N VAL A 149 -9.94 18.44 -19.88
CA VAL A 149 -11.03 17.87 -19.07
C VAL A 149 -11.36 18.87 -17.96
N SER A 150 -12.51 19.50 -18.05
CA SER A 150 -12.98 20.50 -17.07
C SER A 150 -13.69 19.86 -15.86
N TYR A 151 -14.18 18.64 -16.01
CA TYR A 151 -14.88 17.89 -14.98
C TYR A 151 -14.73 16.39 -15.22
N ALA A 152 -14.55 15.64 -14.14
CA ALA A 152 -14.56 14.19 -14.16
C ALA A 152 -15.25 13.66 -12.90
N GLU A 153 -16.10 12.66 -13.05
CA GLU A 153 -16.80 12.00 -11.97
C GLU A 153 -16.51 10.49 -12.01
N ILE A 154 -16.35 9.93 -10.84
CA ILE A 154 -16.09 8.50 -10.66
C ILE A 154 -17.21 7.90 -9.85
N VAL A 155 -17.90 6.92 -10.41
CA VAL A 155 -18.86 6.07 -9.71
C VAL A 155 -18.29 4.66 -9.66
N ALA A 156 -17.97 4.18 -8.46
CA ALA A 156 -17.38 2.87 -8.27
C ALA A 156 -18.26 1.97 -7.39
N THR A 157 -18.49 0.74 -7.85
CA THR A 157 -19.11 -0.30 -7.06
C THR A 157 -18.05 -1.23 -6.52
N VAL A 158 -18.00 -1.40 -5.21
CA VAL A 158 -17.02 -2.26 -4.50
C VAL A 158 -17.73 -3.38 -3.77
N ALA A 159 -17.12 -4.55 -3.72
CA ALA A 159 -17.64 -5.65 -2.93
C ALA A 159 -17.59 -5.30 -1.44
N SER A 160 -18.70 -5.43 -0.73
CA SER A 160 -18.81 -5.08 0.71
C SER A 160 -17.82 -5.84 1.59
N LYS A 161 -17.45 -7.06 1.21
CA LYS A 161 -16.43 -7.87 1.91
C LYS A 161 -15.00 -7.32 1.78
N SER A 162 -14.75 -6.48 0.77
CA SER A 162 -13.44 -5.83 0.54
C SER A 162 -13.32 -4.51 1.31
N VAL A 163 -14.42 -3.96 1.78
CA VAL A 163 -14.48 -2.70 2.51
C VAL A 163 -14.34 -3.00 4.00
N GLY A 164 -13.20 -2.72 4.59
CA GLY A 164 -13.01 -2.76 6.04
C GLY A 164 -13.86 -1.68 6.74
N MET A 165 -14.18 -1.89 8.03
CA MET A 165 -15.02 -0.95 8.81
C MET A 165 -14.50 0.48 8.81
N GLY A 166 -13.18 0.70 8.74
CA GLY A 166 -12.57 2.02 8.65
C GLY A 166 -12.79 2.74 7.32
N LEU A 167 -12.93 2.01 6.21
CA LEU A 167 -13.18 2.56 4.88
C LEU A 167 -14.62 3.02 4.69
N SER A 168 -15.60 2.35 5.30
CA SER A 168 -17.01 2.68 5.16
C SER A 168 -17.37 4.04 5.77
N LEU A 169 -16.66 4.48 6.80
CA LEU A 169 -16.90 5.76 7.47
C LEU A 169 -16.27 6.96 6.74
N ILE A 170 -15.21 6.77 5.98
CA ILE A 170 -14.51 7.85 5.26
C ILE A 170 -15.21 8.20 3.94
N HIS A 171 -15.82 7.23 3.27
CA HIS A 171 -16.47 7.44 1.98
C HIS A 171 -17.92 7.97 2.05
N ILE A 172 -18.52 8.05 3.23
CA ILE A 172 -19.88 8.55 3.44
C ILE A 172 -19.91 10.08 3.68
N SER A 173 -18.78 10.72 3.98
CA SER A 173 -18.76 12.06 4.56
C SER A 173 -18.36 13.20 3.63
N GLU A 174 -18.07 12.99 2.35
CA GLU A 174 -17.71 14.09 1.46
C GLU A 174 -18.64 14.20 0.26
N PRO A 175 -19.61 15.14 0.30
CA PRO A 175 -20.18 15.64 -0.94
C PRO A 175 -19.08 16.41 -1.67
N THR A 176 -18.69 15.93 -2.85
CA THR A 176 -17.76 16.63 -3.73
C THR A 176 -18.24 18.05 -3.99
N ARG A 177 -17.59 19.05 -3.39
CA ARG A 177 -17.78 20.43 -3.78
C ARG A 177 -17.11 20.62 -5.15
N PRO A 178 -17.81 21.20 -6.13
CA PRO A 178 -17.15 21.61 -7.36
C PRO A 178 -16.03 22.58 -7.02
N ILE A 179 -14.83 22.30 -7.46
CA ILE A 179 -13.71 23.25 -7.43
C ILE A 179 -14.08 24.32 -8.46
N ARG A 180 -14.36 25.54 -8.01
CA ARG A 180 -14.53 26.72 -8.86
C ARG A 180 -13.19 27.27 -9.28
#